data_86d923e7e68db272777efde1fb3ce54e
#
_entry.id   86d923e7e68db272777efde1fb3ce54e
#
_cell.length_a   1.000
_cell.length_b   1.000
_cell.length_c   1.000
_cell.angle_alpha   90.00
_cell.angle_beta   90.00
_cell.angle_gamma   90.00
#
_symmetry.space_group_name_H-M   'P 1'
#
loop_
_entity.id
_entity.type
_entity.pdbx_description
1 polymer ?
#
loop_
_entity_poly.entity_id
_entity_poly.type
_entity_poly.pdbx_seq_one_letter_code
_entity_poly.pdbx_strand_id
1 'polypeptide(L)'
;MKKITLLLLILLLGNIVHSQEIYFLTGKNYTNYKIHYKGTGTVNALDKKGEGDSYEMGIAIPIKVQRLAFDNNLNYTVGLTLNQYNAESGDLANNYTWKSEYIGLQNALVYSFVKSNLLDLAVKGGVNVSTLLYGNQTINNSRFNLSNQKDFNGLIVSPLFGLQAKCNLSEYGYLSLGYNYSRSINLTNDSDKKLSFLTNQIVFGISFELY
;
A
#
# COMPACT_ATOMS: atom_id res chain seq x y z
N MET A 1 20.99 -13.54 -24.38
CA MET A 1 20.97 -13.37 -22.94
C MET A 1 19.58 -13.02 -22.41
N LYS A 2 18.87 -11.98 -22.86
CA LYS A 2 17.53 -11.58 -22.35
C LYS A 2 16.45 -12.67 -22.36
N LYS A 3 16.44 -13.56 -23.39
CA LYS A 3 15.48 -14.68 -23.51
C LYS A 3 15.74 -15.80 -22.49
N ILE A 4 17.01 -16.07 -22.16
CA ILE A 4 17.40 -17.10 -21.19
C ILE A 4 17.08 -16.62 -19.77
N THR A 5 17.28 -15.32 -19.48
CA THR A 5 16.92 -14.72 -18.17
C THR A 5 15.42 -14.74 -17.95
N LEU A 6 14.62 -14.48 -19.00
CA LEU A 6 13.16 -14.56 -18.94
C LEU A 6 12.68 -16.01 -18.73
N LEU A 7 13.29 -16.98 -19.41
CA LEU A 7 12.98 -18.40 -19.24
C LEU A 7 13.33 -18.91 -17.83
N LEU A 8 14.48 -18.47 -17.29
CA LEU A 8 14.90 -18.78 -15.93
C LEU A 8 13.97 -18.14 -14.89
N LEU A 9 13.49 -16.93 -15.14
CA LEU A 9 12.52 -16.25 -14.30
C LEU A 9 11.16 -16.99 -14.29
N ILE A 10 10.70 -17.46 -15.46
CA ILE A 10 9.47 -18.25 -15.62
C ILE A 10 9.62 -19.63 -14.95
N LEU A 11 10.78 -20.29 -15.08
CA LEU A 11 11.07 -21.56 -14.41
C LEU A 11 11.17 -21.42 -12.89
N LEU A 12 11.75 -20.33 -12.38
CA LEU A 12 11.77 -20.02 -10.95
C LEU A 12 10.35 -19.76 -10.41
N LEU A 13 9.49 -19.07 -11.17
CA LEU A 13 8.10 -18.85 -10.83
C LEU A 13 7.27 -20.15 -10.84
N GLY A 14 7.58 -21.08 -11.76
CA GLY A 14 6.87 -22.37 -11.90
C GLY A 14 7.05 -23.34 -10.73
N ASN A 15 8.14 -23.23 -9.96
CA ASN A 15 8.39 -24.10 -8.80
C ASN A 15 7.76 -23.61 -7.48
N ILE A 16 7.12 -22.43 -7.50
CA ILE A 16 6.52 -21.83 -6.30
C ILE A 16 5.03 -22.23 -6.13
N VAL A 17 4.50 -23.04 -7.06
CA VAL A 17 3.04 -23.24 -7.26
C VAL A 17 2.34 -24.13 -6.21
N HIS A 18 2.97 -24.52 -5.12
CA HIS A 18 2.28 -25.28 -4.09
C HIS A 18 1.90 -24.41 -2.89
N SER A 19 0.59 -24.25 -2.65
CA SER A 19 0.01 -23.53 -1.51
C SER A 19 0.15 -21.99 -1.60
N GLN A 20 -0.34 -21.41 -2.69
CA GLN A 20 -0.44 -19.95 -2.84
C GLN A 20 -1.86 -19.48 -2.51
N GLU A 21 -1.96 -18.31 -1.94
CA GLU A 21 -3.23 -17.63 -1.71
C GLU A 21 -3.30 -16.42 -2.65
N ILE A 22 -4.40 -16.27 -3.40
CA ILE A 22 -4.73 -15.04 -4.12
C ILE A 22 -5.64 -14.21 -3.23
N TYR A 23 -5.38 -12.91 -3.13
CA TYR A 23 -6.21 -12.03 -2.33
C TYR A 23 -6.61 -10.76 -3.09
N PHE A 24 -7.78 -10.23 -2.72
CA PHE A 24 -8.33 -8.96 -3.18
C PHE A 24 -8.79 -8.17 -1.97
N LEU A 25 -8.23 -6.99 -1.79
CA LEU A 25 -8.57 -6.09 -0.70
C LEU A 25 -9.04 -4.76 -1.26
N THR A 26 -10.05 -4.18 -0.63
CA THR A 26 -10.50 -2.82 -0.87
C THR A 26 -10.68 -2.09 0.46
N GLY A 27 -10.64 -0.77 0.45
CA GLY A 27 -10.78 -0.03 1.70
C GLY A 27 -10.67 1.48 1.55
N LYS A 28 -10.41 2.13 2.68
CA LYS A 28 -10.29 3.57 2.78
C LYS A 28 -8.93 3.98 3.32
N ASN A 29 -8.37 5.01 2.72
CA ASN A 29 -7.18 5.72 3.14
C ASN A 29 -7.56 7.01 3.83
N TYR A 30 -7.06 7.23 5.04
CA TYR A 30 -7.14 8.51 5.76
C TYR A 30 -5.74 9.12 5.77
N THR A 31 -5.54 10.17 4.97
CA THR A 31 -4.22 10.69 4.64
C THR A 31 -4.01 12.09 5.18
N ASN A 32 -2.84 12.32 5.79
CA ASN A 32 -2.31 13.63 6.11
C ASN A 32 -1.12 13.95 5.20
N TYR A 33 -1.16 15.10 4.54
CA TYR A 33 -0.03 15.61 3.77
C TYR A 33 0.92 16.39 4.67
N LYS A 34 2.23 16.13 4.51
CA LYS A 34 3.30 16.88 5.17
C LYS A 34 4.27 17.36 4.11
N ILE A 35 4.56 18.64 4.13
CA ILE A 35 5.56 19.25 3.26
C ILE A 35 6.81 19.53 4.10
N HIS A 36 7.93 18.99 3.68
CA HIS A 36 9.24 19.21 4.26
C HIS A 36 9.99 20.22 3.40
N TYR A 37 10.38 21.36 3.96
CA TYR A 37 11.20 22.34 3.30
C TYR A 37 12.68 22.14 3.68
N LYS A 38 13.56 22.16 2.68
CA LYS A 38 15.01 22.05 2.88
C LYS A 38 15.50 23.31 3.63
N GLY A 39 15.89 23.16 4.90
CA GLY A 39 16.43 24.24 5.73
C GLY A 39 15.49 24.88 6.75
N THR A 40 14.18 24.72 6.66
CA THR A 40 13.21 25.36 7.59
C THR A 40 12.34 24.39 8.40
N GLY A 41 12.52 23.09 8.20
CA GLY A 41 11.79 22.06 8.95
C GLY A 41 10.48 21.61 8.29
N THR A 42 9.68 20.87 9.04
CA THR A 42 8.43 20.27 8.57
C THR A 42 7.25 21.18 8.83
N VAL A 43 6.47 21.50 7.81
CA VAL A 43 5.21 22.19 7.96
C VAL A 43 4.08 21.18 7.71
N ASN A 44 3.12 21.09 8.64
CA ASN A 44 1.86 20.39 8.38
C ASN A 44 1.08 21.23 7.38
N ALA A 45 1.04 20.76 6.14
CA ALA A 45 0.51 21.57 5.07
C ALA A 45 -1.03 21.68 5.09
N LEU A 46 -1.71 20.76 5.76
CA LEU A 46 -3.16 20.66 5.59
C LEU A 46 -3.84 20.25 6.91
N ASP A 47 -4.85 21.02 7.28
CA ASP A 47 -5.54 20.88 8.57
C ASP A 47 -6.54 19.71 8.60
N LYS A 48 -6.99 19.22 7.45
CA LYS A 48 -7.99 18.17 7.36
C LYS A 48 -7.41 16.90 6.74
N LYS A 49 -7.71 15.77 7.38
CA LYS A 49 -7.43 14.44 6.82
C LYS A 49 -8.29 14.23 5.59
N GLY A 50 -7.67 13.93 4.46
CA GLY A 50 -8.39 13.51 3.28
C GLY A 50 -8.74 12.04 3.32
N GLU A 51 -9.93 11.71 2.80
CA GLU A 51 -10.40 10.34 2.62
C GLU A 51 -10.25 9.94 1.15
N GLY A 52 -9.68 8.76 0.90
CA GLY A 52 -9.50 8.18 -0.43
C GLY A 52 -9.77 6.69 -0.46
N ASP A 53 -9.93 6.12 -1.64
CA ASP A 53 -10.13 4.70 -1.83
C ASP A 53 -8.80 3.96 -1.96
N SER A 54 -8.81 2.68 -1.59
CA SER A 54 -7.67 1.79 -1.68
C SER A 54 -8.09 0.44 -2.26
N TYR A 55 -7.28 -0.06 -3.17
CA TYR A 55 -7.42 -1.39 -3.78
C TYR A 55 -6.07 -2.07 -3.78
N GLU A 56 -6.07 -3.35 -3.42
CA GLU A 56 -4.88 -4.21 -3.46
C GLU A 56 -5.30 -5.58 -3.99
N MET A 57 -4.55 -6.11 -4.96
CA MET A 57 -4.69 -7.49 -5.43
C MET A 57 -3.31 -8.14 -5.47
N GLY A 58 -3.22 -9.37 -5.01
CA GLY A 58 -1.91 -10.01 -4.96
C GLY A 58 -1.95 -11.48 -4.61
N ILE A 59 -0.76 -11.99 -4.35
CA ILE A 59 -0.52 -13.37 -3.94
C ILE A 59 0.19 -13.39 -2.59
N ALA A 60 -0.13 -14.39 -1.78
CA ALA A 60 0.60 -14.71 -0.55
C ALA A 60 1.26 -16.08 -0.71
N ILE A 61 2.54 -16.15 -0.38
CA ILE A 61 3.41 -17.32 -0.51
C ILE A 61 3.88 -17.71 0.87
N PRO A 62 3.57 -18.92 1.37
CA PRO A 62 4.05 -19.37 2.67
C PRO A 62 5.56 -19.58 2.64
N ILE A 63 6.25 -19.01 3.64
CA ILE A 63 7.69 -19.19 3.82
C ILE A 63 7.91 -20.31 4.84
N LYS A 64 8.47 -21.43 4.39
CA LYS A 64 8.87 -22.54 5.25
C LYS A 64 10.33 -22.36 5.67
N VAL A 65 10.56 -21.94 6.91
CA VAL A 65 11.92 -21.79 7.45
C VAL A 65 12.21 -22.97 8.41
N GLN A 66 12.86 -24.00 7.93
CA GLN A 66 13.11 -25.27 8.64
C GLN A 66 13.91 -25.17 9.96
N ARG A 67 14.41 -23.99 10.34
CA ARG A 67 15.27 -23.79 11.52
C ARG A 67 14.75 -22.79 12.55
N LEU A 68 13.63 -22.14 12.29
CA LEU A 68 13.05 -21.17 13.22
C LEU A 68 11.68 -21.69 13.68
N ALA A 69 11.36 -21.44 14.95
CA ALA A 69 10.06 -21.80 15.55
C ALA A 69 8.83 -21.11 14.90
N PHE A 70 9.03 -20.46 13.77
CA PHE A 70 8.00 -19.73 12.99
C PHE A 70 7.40 -20.58 11.86
N ASP A 71 7.57 -21.91 11.90
CA ASP A 71 7.10 -22.83 10.88
C ASP A 71 5.60 -22.65 10.62
N ASN A 72 5.24 -22.42 9.37
CA ASN A 72 3.86 -22.29 8.83
C ASN A 72 3.08 -21.02 9.20
N ASN A 73 3.68 -20.05 9.89
CA ASN A 73 2.99 -18.82 10.30
C ASN A 73 3.47 -17.56 9.54
N LEU A 74 4.47 -17.71 8.69
CA LEU A 74 5.06 -16.59 7.94
C LEU A 74 4.70 -16.68 6.46
N ASN A 75 4.08 -15.63 5.93
CA ASN A 75 3.77 -15.49 4.52
C ASN A 75 4.49 -14.26 3.93
N TYR A 76 4.97 -14.39 2.71
CA TYR A 76 5.42 -13.26 1.90
C TYR A 76 4.30 -12.88 0.94
N THR A 77 3.95 -11.61 0.89
CA THR A 77 2.90 -11.08 0.02
C THR A 77 3.47 -10.12 -1.00
N VAL A 78 3.01 -10.28 -2.24
CA VAL A 78 3.27 -9.34 -3.34
C VAL A 78 1.93 -8.93 -3.92
N GLY A 79 1.66 -7.62 -3.98
CA GLY A 79 0.39 -7.09 -4.46
C GLY A 79 0.55 -5.83 -5.30
N LEU A 80 -0.28 -5.71 -6.32
CA LEU A 80 -0.53 -4.46 -7.02
C LEU A 80 -1.49 -3.62 -6.21
N THR A 81 -1.18 -2.35 -6.03
CA THR A 81 -1.99 -1.41 -5.27
C THR A 81 -2.43 -0.24 -6.12
N LEU A 82 -3.65 0.23 -5.87
CA LEU A 82 -4.17 1.48 -6.39
C LEU A 82 -4.70 2.27 -5.18
N ASN A 83 -4.01 3.36 -4.84
CA ASN A 83 -4.28 4.13 -3.64
C ASN A 83 -4.60 5.58 -3.97
N GLN A 84 -5.74 6.04 -3.50
CA GLN A 84 -6.08 7.46 -3.53
C GLN A 84 -5.63 8.12 -2.23
N TYR A 85 -4.83 9.19 -2.38
CA TYR A 85 -4.46 10.07 -1.29
C TYR A 85 -5.09 11.42 -1.57
N ASN A 86 -6.03 11.80 -0.71
CA ASN A 86 -6.76 13.04 -0.83
C ASN A 86 -6.42 13.95 0.35
N ALA A 87 -6.57 15.24 0.16
CA ALA A 87 -6.38 16.22 1.21
C ALA A 87 -7.22 17.46 0.94
N GLU A 88 -7.62 18.13 2.01
CA GLU A 88 -8.39 19.36 1.95
C GLU A 88 -7.78 20.39 2.90
N SER A 89 -7.80 21.65 2.50
CA SER A 89 -7.38 22.78 3.33
C SER A 89 -8.17 24.04 2.96
N GLY A 90 -8.14 25.03 3.84
CA GLY A 90 -8.75 26.32 3.63
C GLY A 90 -10.07 26.50 4.36
N ASP A 91 -10.69 27.64 4.10
CA ASP A 91 -11.97 28.08 4.65
C ASP A 91 -13.04 28.21 3.53
N LEU A 92 -14.18 28.76 3.88
CA LEU A 92 -15.28 28.99 2.93
C LEU A 92 -14.91 29.96 1.81
N ALA A 93 -13.93 30.83 2.01
CA ALA A 93 -13.48 31.81 1.00
C ALA A 93 -12.36 31.26 0.12
N ASN A 94 -11.51 30.38 0.67
CA ASN A 94 -10.36 29.80 -0.03
C ASN A 94 -10.32 28.30 0.20
N ASN A 95 -10.90 27.54 -0.71
CA ASN A 95 -10.95 26.09 -0.63
C ASN A 95 -9.87 25.46 -1.54
N TYR A 96 -9.06 24.58 -0.93
CA TYR A 96 -8.02 23.82 -1.60
C TYR A 96 -8.31 22.34 -1.44
N THR A 97 -8.43 21.61 -2.54
CA THR A 97 -8.56 20.16 -2.52
C THR A 97 -7.49 19.52 -3.39
N TRP A 98 -6.89 18.45 -2.89
CA TRP A 98 -5.96 17.61 -3.63
C TRP A 98 -6.55 16.21 -3.73
N LYS A 99 -6.57 15.68 -4.93
CA LYS A 99 -6.93 14.30 -5.24
C LYS A 99 -5.80 13.69 -6.03
N SER A 100 -5.17 12.66 -5.48
CA SER A 100 -4.07 11.99 -6.15
C SER A 100 -4.23 10.48 -6.06
N GLU A 101 -3.97 9.79 -7.15
CA GLU A 101 -4.09 8.36 -7.31
C GLU A 101 -2.74 7.78 -7.73
N TYR A 102 -2.28 6.79 -6.96
CA TYR A 102 -0.98 6.15 -7.14
C TYR A 102 -1.16 4.68 -7.43
N ILE A 103 -0.48 4.19 -8.45
CA ILE A 103 -0.32 2.76 -8.73
C ILE A 103 1.01 2.30 -8.14
N GLY A 104 1.02 1.13 -7.49
CA GLY A 104 2.20 0.65 -6.80
C GLY A 104 2.32 -0.86 -6.74
N LEU A 105 3.50 -1.31 -6.31
CA LEU A 105 3.80 -2.68 -5.97
C LEU A 105 4.12 -2.75 -4.47
N GLN A 106 3.34 -3.52 -3.74
CA GLN A 106 3.52 -3.76 -2.32
C GLN A 106 4.20 -5.11 -2.10
N ASN A 107 5.22 -5.11 -1.26
CA ASN A 107 5.90 -6.31 -0.78
C ASN A 107 5.84 -6.31 0.74
N ALA A 108 5.35 -7.39 1.35
CA ALA A 108 5.24 -7.46 2.79
C ALA A 108 5.46 -8.88 3.34
N LEU A 109 5.84 -8.95 4.60
CA LEU A 109 5.82 -10.15 5.41
C LEU A 109 4.60 -10.09 6.33
N VAL A 110 3.89 -11.20 6.42
CA VAL A 110 2.71 -11.37 7.28
C VAL A 110 2.98 -12.53 8.20
N TYR A 111 3.01 -12.25 9.50
CA TYR A 111 3.23 -13.24 10.54
C TYR A 111 1.97 -13.45 11.37
N SER A 112 1.40 -14.67 11.30
CA SER A 112 0.23 -15.06 12.07
C SER A 112 0.65 -15.47 13.48
N PHE A 113 0.29 -14.69 14.47
CA PHE A 113 0.55 -14.98 15.88
C PHE A 113 -0.59 -15.74 16.58
N VAL A 114 -1.79 -15.70 16.00
CA VAL A 114 -2.92 -16.59 16.35
C VAL A 114 -3.38 -17.25 15.07
N LYS A 115 -3.38 -18.58 15.05
CA LYS A 115 -3.87 -19.37 13.92
C LYS A 115 -4.79 -20.47 14.43
N SER A 116 -6.06 -20.36 14.14
CA SER A 116 -7.07 -21.37 14.46
C SER A 116 -7.90 -21.71 13.22
N ASN A 117 -8.72 -22.74 13.31
CA ASN A 117 -9.57 -23.16 12.18
C ASN A 117 -10.58 -22.08 11.76
N LEU A 118 -10.93 -21.14 12.64
CA LEU A 118 -11.92 -20.11 12.39
C LEU A 118 -11.30 -18.73 12.15
N LEU A 119 -10.24 -18.40 12.88
CA LEU A 119 -9.65 -17.06 12.93
C LEU A 119 -8.14 -17.12 12.87
N ASP A 120 -7.56 -16.29 12.01
CA ASP A 120 -6.12 -16.02 11.93
C ASP A 120 -5.88 -14.53 12.22
N LEU A 121 -5.02 -14.23 13.23
CA LEU A 121 -4.61 -12.87 13.55
C LEU A 121 -3.13 -12.73 13.23
N ALA A 122 -2.81 -11.72 12.44
CA ALA A 122 -1.47 -11.50 11.92
C ALA A 122 -1.01 -10.06 12.06
N VAL A 123 0.32 -9.89 12.12
CA VAL A 123 1.00 -8.63 11.91
C VAL A 123 1.57 -8.59 10.49
N LYS A 124 1.49 -7.44 9.84
CA LYS A 124 1.98 -7.19 8.48
C LYS A 124 3.06 -6.11 8.54
N GLY A 125 4.21 -6.35 7.91
CA GLY A 125 5.27 -5.37 7.76
C GLY A 125 5.82 -5.40 6.36
N GLY A 126 5.98 -4.22 5.72
CA GLY A 126 6.40 -4.19 4.32
C GLY A 126 6.69 -2.82 3.77
N VAL A 127 6.77 -2.78 2.45
CA VAL A 127 7.04 -1.56 1.67
C VAL A 127 6.17 -1.55 0.43
N ASN A 128 5.52 -0.43 0.17
CA ASN A 128 4.85 -0.15 -1.10
C ASN A 128 5.69 0.85 -1.90
N VAL A 129 5.99 0.51 -3.15
CA VAL A 129 6.68 1.39 -4.10
C VAL A 129 5.68 1.80 -5.16
N SER A 130 5.41 3.08 -5.29
CA SER A 130 4.33 3.60 -6.13
C SER A 130 4.71 4.85 -6.91
N THR A 131 3.98 5.11 -7.99
CA THR A 131 4.11 6.32 -8.80
C THR A 131 2.73 6.92 -9.06
N LEU A 132 2.70 8.25 -9.28
CA LEU A 132 1.46 8.97 -9.56
C LEU A 132 0.88 8.49 -10.90
N LEU A 133 -0.37 8.01 -10.87
CA LEU A 133 -1.15 7.67 -12.05
C LEU A 133 -1.96 8.88 -12.52
N TYR A 134 -2.62 9.52 -11.57
CA TYR A 134 -3.48 10.66 -11.83
C TYR A 134 -3.53 11.59 -10.61
N GLY A 135 -3.65 12.91 -10.84
CA GLY A 135 -3.79 13.84 -9.74
C GLY A 135 -4.28 15.21 -10.18
N ASN A 136 -5.14 15.80 -9.34
CA ASN A 136 -5.66 17.15 -9.51
C ASN A 136 -5.62 17.92 -8.21
N GLN A 137 -5.30 19.18 -8.33
CA GLN A 137 -5.50 20.20 -7.30
C GLN A 137 -6.61 21.13 -7.75
N THR A 138 -7.56 21.42 -6.90
CA THR A 138 -8.57 22.46 -7.12
C THR A 138 -8.33 23.61 -6.15
N ILE A 139 -8.22 24.81 -6.67
CA ILE A 139 -8.07 26.05 -5.91
C ILE A 139 -9.18 26.98 -6.35
N ASN A 140 -10.11 27.32 -5.45
CA ASN A 140 -11.23 28.23 -5.73
C ASN A 140 -11.92 27.92 -7.06
N ASN A 141 -12.32 26.65 -7.28
CA ASN A 141 -12.93 26.10 -8.50
C ASN A 141 -12.02 26.02 -9.74
N SER A 142 -10.77 26.48 -9.70
CA SER A 142 -9.80 26.31 -10.77
C SER A 142 -9.06 24.99 -10.58
N ARG A 143 -8.98 24.18 -11.64
CA ARG A 143 -8.38 22.82 -11.57
C ARG A 143 -7.00 22.82 -12.21
N PHE A 144 -6.03 22.25 -11.49
CA PHE A 144 -4.64 22.11 -11.90
C PHE A 144 -4.23 20.63 -11.88
N ASN A 145 -3.48 20.19 -12.91
CA ASN A 145 -2.97 18.82 -13.00
C ASN A 145 -1.70 18.68 -12.13
N LEU A 146 -1.69 17.68 -11.25
CA LEU A 146 -0.56 17.38 -10.38
C LEU A 146 0.57 16.59 -11.08
N SER A 147 0.27 15.94 -12.20
CA SER A 147 1.29 15.16 -12.95
C SER A 147 2.46 16.04 -13.45
N ASN A 148 2.22 17.33 -13.62
CA ASN A 148 3.24 18.29 -14.02
C ASN A 148 3.98 18.91 -12.82
N GLN A 149 3.55 18.63 -11.60
CA GLN A 149 4.18 19.14 -10.37
C GLN A 149 5.22 18.15 -9.85
N LYS A 150 6.47 18.59 -9.78
CA LYS A 150 7.59 17.77 -9.31
C LYS A 150 7.37 17.19 -7.90
N ASP A 151 6.61 17.88 -7.05
CA ASP A 151 6.35 17.47 -5.68
C ASP A 151 5.48 16.19 -5.60
N PHE A 152 4.62 15.95 -6.57
CA PHE A 152 3.71 14.80 -6.64
C PHE A 152 4.21 13.70 -7.57
N ASN A 153 4.98 14.09 -8.59
CA ASN A 153 5.51 13.15 -9.58
C ASN A 153 6.78 12.48 -9.03
N GLY A 154 7.00 11.23 -9.44
CA GLY A 154 8.18 10.48 -9.07
C GLY A 154 7.88 9.18 -8.34
N LEU A 155 8.93 8.55 -7.84
CA LEU A 155 8.85 7.29 -7.12
C LEU A 155 8.63 7.56 -5.63
N ILE A 156 7.51 7.06 -5.11
CA ILE A 156 7.18 7.13 -3.69
C ILE A 156 7.43 5.76 -3.06
N VAL A 157 8.15 5.75 -1.95
CA VAL A 157 8.36 4.56 -1.12
C VAL A 157 7.65 4.75 0.20
N SER A 158 6.80 3.78 0.53
CA SER A 158 5.94 3.81 1.71
C SER A 158 6.17 2.57 2.57
N PRO A 159 7.12 2.59 3.53
CA PRO A 159 7.15 1.58 4.57
C PRO A 159 5.81 1.54 5.29
N LEU A 160 5.34 0.33 5.56
CA LEU A 160 4.05 0.08 6.20
C LEU A 160 4.16 -0.96 7.31
N PHE A 161 3.29 -0.79 8.30
CA PHE A 161 3.05 -1.74 9.37
C PHE A 161 1.55 -1.88 9.58
N GLY A 162 1.06 -3.11 9.84
CA GLY A 162 -0.37 -3.35 9.96
C GLY A 162 -0.73 -4.56 10.81
N LEU A 163 -2.01 -4.66 11.06
CA LEU A 163 -2.68 -5.79 11.68
C LEU A 163 -3.69 -6.35 10.70
N GLN A 164 -3.83 -7.66 10.65
CA GLN A 164 -4.78 -8.35 9.79
C GLN A 164 -5.50 -9.44 10.57
N ALA A 165 -6.80 -9.54 10.39
CA ALA A 165 -7.62 -10.65 10.83
C ALA A 165 -8.19 -11.35 9.59
N LYS A 166 -8.11 -12.68 9.55
CA LYS A 166 -8.72 -13.50 8.53
C LYS A 166 -9.72 -14.46 9.19
N CYS A 167 -10.92 -14.54 8.66
CA CYS A 167 -11.94 -15.49 9.07
C CYS A 167 -12.15 -16.51 7.95
N ASN A 168 -12.13 -17.78 8.30
CA ASN A 168 -12.39 -18.86 7.37
C ASN A 168 -13.88 -18.88 6.99
N LEU A 169 -14.20 -18.75 5.70
CA LEU A 169 -15.57 -18.83 5.16
C LEU A 169 -15.90 -20.22 4.61
N SER A 170 -14.88 -20.92 4.10
CA SER A 170 -15.00 -22.23 3.47
C SER A 170 -13.64 -22.92 3.48
N GLU A 171 -13.57 -24.15 2.98
CA GLU A 171 -12.29 -24.87 2.85
C GLU A 171 -11.24 -24.12 2.03
N TYR A 172 -11.64 -23.17 1.17
CA TYR A 172 -10.76 -22.50 0.20
C TYR A 172 -10.81 -20.98 0.28
N GLY A 173 -11.66 -20.42 1.10
CA GLY A 173 -11.93 -18.98 1.10
C GLY A 173 -11.89 -18.33 2.47
N TYR A 174 -11.30 -17.13 2.52
CA TYR A 174 -11.17 -16.31 3.74
C TYR A 174 -11.74 -14.92 3.53
N LEU A 175 -12.38 -14.39 4.57
CA LEU A 175 -12.70 -12.97 4.69
C LEU A 175 -11.58 -12.29 5.48
N SER A 176 -11.05 -11.19 4.96
CA SER A 176 -9.96 -10.46 5.56
C SER A 176 -10.40 -9.06 5.99
N LEU A 177 -9.98 -8.64 7.17
CA LEU A 177 -10.05 -7.27 7.66
C LEU A 177 -8.64 -6.84 8.07
N GLY A 178 -8.20 -5.66 7.66
CA GLY A 178 -6.87 -5.16 7.97
C GLY A 178 -6.85 -3.69 8.32
N TYR A 179 -5.85 -3.31 9.11
CA TYR A 179 -5.46 -1.94 9.36
C TYR A 179 -3.98 -1.78 9.04
N ASN A 180 -3.63 -0.81 8.21
CA ASN A 180 -2.25 -0.48 7.88
C ASN A 180 -1.95 0.98 8.21
N TYR A 181 -0.78 1.20 8.78
CA TYR A 181 -0.18 2.51 8.96
C TYR A 181 1.03 2.63 8.04
N SER A 182 1.13 3.71 7.29
CA SER A 182 2.27 3.94 6.40
C SER A 182 2.72 5.40 6.39
N ARG A 183 4.01 5.58 6.08
CA ARG A 183 4.61 6.89 5.87
C ARG A 183 5.32 6.90 4.52
N SER A 184 4.81 7.68 3.59
CA SER A 184 5.38 7.79 2.25
C SER A 184 6.50 8.81 2.19
N ILE A 185 7.54 8.49 1.42
CA ILE A 185 8.69 9.36 1.16
C ILE A 185 8.88 9.40 -0.35
N ASN A 186 8.92 10.59 -0.93
CA ASN A 186 9.27 10.77 -2.34
C ASN A 186 10.79 10.71 -2.50
N LEU A 187 11.29 9.74 -3.28
CA LEU A 187 12.72 9.50 -3.48
C LEU A 187 13.30 10.29 -4.66
N THR A 188 12.50 10.58 -5.67
CA THR A 188 12.98 11.11 -6.95
C THR A 188 12.85 12.63 -7.06
N ASN A 189 12.30 13.25 -6.03
CA ASN A 189 12.11 14.70 -6.03
C ASN A 189 13.37 15.45 -5.57
N ASP A 190 13.98 16.18 -6.49
CA ASP A 190 15.15 17.05 -6.25
C ASP A 190 14.74 18.50 -5.89
N SER A 191 13.43 18.73 -5.64
CA SER A 191 12.93 20.04 -5.25
C SER A 191 13.28 20.36 -3.80
N ASP A 192 13.33 21.67 -3.46
CA ASP A 192 13.50 22.15 -2.09
C ASP A 192 12.32 21.79 -1.17
N LYS A 193 11.25 21.25 -1.76
CA LYS A 193 10.03 20.81 -1.08
C LYS A 193 9.85 19.32 -1.29
N LYS A 194 9.76 18.55 -0.20
CA LYS A 194 9.44 17.11 -0.24
C LYS A 194 8.07 16.85 0.34
N LEU A 195 7.17 16.31 -0.48
CA LEU A 195 5.87 15.85 -0.04
C LEU A 195 5.99 14.46 0.58
N SER A 196 5.33 14.26 1.71
CA SER A 196 5.16 12.97 2.35
C SER A 196 3.71 12.76 2.77
N PHE A 197 3.25 11.52 2.72
CA PHE A 197 1.92 11.12 3.16
C PHE A 197 2.03 10.30 4.44
N LEU A 198 1.24 10.64 5.42
CA LEU A 198 1.00 9.82 6.59
C LEU A 198 -0.40 9.21 6.45
N THR A 199 -0.48 7.90 6.27
CA THR A 199 -1.72 7.24 5.90
C THR A 199 -2.11 6.19 6.94
N ASN A 200 -3.36 6.25 7.37
CA ASN A 200 -4.05 5.17 8.07
C ASN A 200 -5.01 4.54 7.08
N GLN A 201 -4.94 3.23 6.90
CA GLN A 201 -5.72 2.51 5.91
C GLN A 201 -6.50 1.41 6.61
N ILE A 202 -7.80 1.33 6.31
CA ILE A 202 -8.66 0.22 6.72
C ILE A 202 -9.05 -0.52 5.45
N VAL A 203 -8.76 -1.82 5.41
CA VAL A 203 -9.04 -2.68 4.25
C VAL A 203 -9.87 -3.88 4.66
N PHE A 204 -10.71 -4.32 3.77
CA PHE A 204 -11.44 -5.60 3.85
C PHE A 204 -11.38 -6.30 2.50
N GLY A 205 -11.56 -7.59 2.49
CA GLY A 205 -11.54 -8.32 1.23
C GLY A 205 -11.61 -9.82 1.42
N ILE A 206 -11.32 -10.50 0.34
CA ILE A 206 -11.40 -11.95 0.23
C ILE A 206 -10.09 -12.52 -0.26
N SER A 207 -9.81 -13.75 0.14
CA SER A 207 -8.68 -14.50 -0.39
C SER A 207 -9.07 -15.97 -0.60
N PHE A 208 -8.34 -16.61 -1.52
CA PHE A 208 -8.57 -17.99 -1.93
C PHE A 208 -7.23 -18.73 -1.99
N GLU A 209 -7.20 -19.93 -1.39
CA GLU A 209 -6.05 -20.84 -1.53
C GLU A 209 -6.09 -21.52 -2.90
N LEU A 210 -4.93 -21.57 -3.55
CA LEU A 210 -4.69 -22.33 -4.78
C LEU A 210 -3.99 -23.64 -4.41
N TYR A 211 -4.54 -24.75 -4.86
CA TYR A 211 -3.99 -26.11 -4.69
C TYR A 211 -3.17 -26.56 -5.88
#